data_dda85a848f4753dd9f560bcf1f980ca3
#
_entry.id   dda85a848f4753dd9f560bcf1f980ca3
#
_cell.length_a   1.000
_cell.length_b   1.000
_cell.length_c   1.000
_cell.angle_alpha   90.00
_cell.angle_beta   90.00
_cell.angle_gamma   90.00
#
_symmetry.space_group_name_H-M   'P 1'
#
loop_
_entity.id
_entity.type
_entity.pdbx_description
1 polymer ?
#
loop_
_entity_poly.entity_id
_entity_poly.type
_entity_poly.pdbx_seq_one_letter_code
_entity_poly.pdbx_strand_id
1 'polypeptide(L)'
;FYSYKDSKDFIYGFNICSLITLIKNKKNIVNPYNRNAISIEQQSDIIKLYNNTYILSANFRKSNNFFSANRTPAHNVFVNRHRAPMQISTAENYNPTFYRNIVITEELRERMEILIANRSRPYQERVDNVFMEIDSLGNYTNVAWFTTLTHLQYVRLYRCLFDIWMYRAQLSYDTKRQISPFHDIFNGIFPRHIYHNNITSDQIKLGCLIVIENLVYSSIDIEYRKIGALHALTSFTMVNPNARIAMPWLYESIA
;
A
#
# COMPACT_ATOMS: atom_id res chain seq x y z
N PHE A 1 -3.25 16.85 -5.95
CA PHE A 1 -3.27 17.86 -4.89
C PHE A 1 -3.99 19.10 -5.41
N TYR A 2 -4.82 19.74 -4.57
CA TYR A 2 -5.41 21.05 -4.82
C TYR A 2 -5.05 21.98 -3.67
N SER A 3 -4.60 23.19 -3.97
CA SER A 3 -4.30 24.18 -2.95
C SER A 3 -4.96 25.52 -3.29
N TYR A 4 -5.39 26.23 -2.27
CA TYR A 4 -5.86 27.60 -2.42
C TYR A 4 -5.45 28.47 -1.23
N LYS A 5 -5.42 29.77 -1.46
CA LYS A 5 -5.09 30.79 -0.48
C LYS A 5 -6.38 31.43 0.03
N ASP A 6 -6.51 31.60 1.34
CA ASP A 6 -7.68 32.27 1.92
C ASP A 6 -7.46 33.81 2.00
N SER A 7 -8.49 34.51 2.45
CA SER A 7 -8.44 35.97 2.61
C SER A 7 -7.45 36.48 3.66
N LYS A 8 -6.86 35.57 4.46
CA LYS A 8 -5.83 35.87 5.48
C LYS A 8 -4.44 35.39 5.02
N ASP A 9 -4.27 35.11 3.75
CA ASP A 9 -3.02 34.66 3.15
C ASP A 9 -2.52 33.26 3.56
N PHE A 10 -3.35 32.46 4.26
CA PHE A 10 -3.03 31.09 4.56
C PHE A 10 -3.27 30.18 3.36
N ILE A 11 -2.29 29.30 3.07
CA ILE A 11 -2.38 28.31 1.99
C ILE A 11 -2.82 26.97 2.58
N TYR A 12 -3.93 26.45 2.06
CA TYR A 12 -4.45 25.12 2.41
C TYR A 12 -4.23 24.15 1.27
N GLY A 13 -3.65 23.00 1.58
CA GLY A 13 -3.43 21.91 0.63
C GLY A 13 -4.31 20.71 0.93
N PHE A 14 -4.95 20.16 -0.09
CA PHE A 14 -5.90 19.05 0.05
C PHE A 14 -5.62 17.95 -0.97
N ASN A 15 -5.93 16.73 -0.56
CA ASN A 15 -6.08 15.65 -1.52
C ASN A 15 -7.36 15.89 -2.34
N ILE A 16 -7.23 15.91 -3.67
CA ILE A 16 -8.35 16.22 -4.57
C ILE A 16 -9.49 15.20 -4.45
N CYS A 17 -9.18 13.92 -4.21
CA CYS A 17 -10.22 12.90 -4.02
C CYS A 17 -11.03 13.13 -2.75
N SER A 18 -10.39 13.60 -1.67
CA SER A 18 -11.08 13.96 -0.42
C SER A 18 -12.02 15.14 -0.61
N LEU A 19 -11.57 16.17 -1.36
CA LEU A 19 -12.42 17.32 -1.69
C LEU A 19 -13.62 16.93 -2.55
N ILE A 20 -13.42 16.10 -3.58
CA ILE A 20 -14.53 15.60 -4.41
C ILE A 20 -15.53 14.79 -3.60
N THR A 21 -15.08 14.00 -2.64
CA THR A 21 -15.97 13.26 -1.74
C THR A 21 -16.80 14.22 -0.88
N LEU A 22 -16.19 15.30 -0.37
CA LEU A 22 -16.92 16.34 0.36
C LEU A 22 -17.94 17.06 -0.52
N ILE A 23 -17.57 17.41 -1.77
CA ILE A 23 -18.46 18.06 -2.76
C ILE A 23 -19.67 17.18 -3.06
N LYS A 24 -19.48 15.86 -3.20
CA LYS A 24 -20.57 14.92 -3.53
C LYS A 24 -21.52 14.66 -2.35
N ASN A 25 -21.03 14.71 -1.13
CA ASN A 25 -21.77 14.25 0.05
C ASN A 25 -22.45 15.37 0.85
N LYS A 26 -22.16 16.66 0.60
CA LYS A 26 -22.69 17.78 1.38
C LYS A 26 -23.21 18.92 0.50
N LYS A 27 -24.36 19.48 0.90
CA LYS A 27 -24.92 20.69 0.26
C LYS A 27 -24.10 21.95 0.54
N ASN A 28 -23.45 22.05 1.70
CA ASN A 28 -22.57 23.17 2.07
C ASN A 28 -21.17 22.61 2.35
N ILE A 29 -20.23 22.98 1.50
CA ILE A 29 -18.85 22.52 1.57
C ILE A 29 -18.04 23.56 2.31
N VAL A 30 -17.46 23.12 3.43
CA VAL A 30 -16.59 23.96 4.26
C VAL A 30 -15.19 23.39 4.32
N ASN A 31 -14.20 24.26 4.38
CA ASN A 31 -12.81 23.88 4.62
C ASN A 31 -12.68 23.20 6.00
N PRO A 32 -12.17 21.97 6.07
CA PRO A 32 -12.04 21.23 7.34
C PRO A 32 -11.17 21.93 8.39
N TYR A 33 -10.25 22.80 7.98
CA TYR A 33 -9.32 23.46 8.89
C TYR A 33 -9.86 24.76 9.50
N ASN A 34 -10.48 25.62 8.69
CA ASN A 34 -10.96 26.93 9.15
C ASN A 34 -12.49 27.07 9.14
N ARG A 35 -13.22 26.05 8.68
CA ARG A 35 -14.69 25.99 8.56
C ARG A 35 -15.30 27.07 7.65
N ASN A 36 -14.50 27.80 6.90
CA ASN A 36 -14.99 28.74 5.90
C ASN A 36 -15.60 27.99 4.72
N ALA A 37 -16.64 28.55 4.13
CA ALA A 37 -17.26 27.98 2.94
C ALA A 37 -16.28 27.99 1.76
N ILE A 38 -16.20 26.88 1.02
CA ILE A 38 -15.46 26.81 -0.23
C ILE A 38 -16.34 27.42 -1.31
N SER A 39 -15.84 28.45 -2.00
CA SER A 39 -16.60 29.19 -3.00
C SER A 39 -17.04 28.30 -4.17
N ILE A 40 -18.10 28.70 -4.88
CA ILE A 40 -18.59 27.96 -6.05
C ILE A 40 -17.51 27.90 -7.15
N GLU A 41 -16.70 28.97 -7.29
CA GLU A 41 -15.59 29.01 -8.24
C GLU A 41 -14.51 27.99 -7.87
N GLN A 42 -14.10 27.94 -6.60
CA GLN A 42 -13.14 26.95 -6.10
C GLN A 42 -13.68 25.52 -6.26
N GLN A 43 -14.96 25.28 -6.02
CA GLN A 43 -15.58 23.98 -6.25
C GLN A 43 -15.54 23.59 -7.73
N SER A 44 -15.82 24.54 -8.63
CA SER A 44 -15.71 24.32 -10.09
C SER A 44 -14.28 23.97 -10.52
N ASP A 45 -13.29 24.64 -9.96
CA ASP A 45 -11.88 24.38 -10.26
C ASP A 45 -11.42 23.02 -9.74
N ILE A 46 -11.86 22.64 -8.54
CA ILE A 46 -11.62 21.31 -7.98
C ILE A 46 -12.21 20.22 -8.90
N ILE A 47 -13.43 20.40 -9.37
CA ILE A 47 -14.10 19.45 -10.28
C ILE A 47 -13.38 19.39 -11.63
N LYS A 48 -12.99 20.52 -12.20
CA LYS A 48 -12.23 20.57 -13.46
C LYS A 48 -10.88 19.85 -13.33
N LEU A 49 -10.14 20.15 -12.25
CA LEU A 49 -8.85 19.53 -12.00
C LEU A 49 -8.98 18.02 -11.78
N TYR A 50 -10.00 17.59 -11.05
CA TYR A 50 -10.29 16.17 -10.85
C TYR A 50 -10.61 15.47 -12.20
N ASN A 51 -11.46 16.06 -13.02
CA ASN A 51 -11.82 15.49 -14.31
C ASN A 51 -10.61 15.43 -15.26
N ASN A 52 -9.77 16.47 -15.28
CA ASN A 52 -8.55 16.48 -16.08
C ASN A 52 -7.55 15.40 -15.61
N THR A 53 -7.37 15.26 -14.29
CA THR A 53 -6.53 14.20 -13.72
C THR A 53 -7.08 12.81 -14.06
N TYR A 54 -8.39 12.65 -14.05
CA TYR A 54 -9.09 11.42 -14.43
C TYR A 54 -8.88 11.05 -15.90
N ILE A 55 -8.96 12.04 -16.80
CA ILE A 55 -8.77 11.84 -18.25
C ILE A 55 -7.31 11.49 -18.56
N LEU A 56 -6.35 12.12 -17.87
CA LEU A 56 -4.93 11.97 -18.15
C LEU A 56 -4.29 10.72 -17.51
N SER A 57 -4.91 10.11 -16.51
CA SER A 57 -4.38 8.96 -15.81
C SER A 57 -5.13 7.66 -16.13
N ALA A 58 -4.53 6.81 -16.96
CA ALA A 58 -5.06 5.48 -17.25
C ALA A 58 -5.23 4.59 -15.99
N ASN A 59 -4.42 4.82 -14.95
CA ASN A 59 -4.52 4.14 -13.67
C ASN A 59 -5.68 4.66 -12.80
N PHE A 60 -6.08 5.91 -12.99
CA PHE A 60 -7.24 6.50 -12.33
C PHE A 60 -8.56 5.86 -12.84
N ARG A 61 -8.60 5.42 -14.09
CA ARG A 61 -9.77 4.76 -14.69
C ARG A 61 -10.08 3.40 -14.07
N LYS A 62 -9.06 2.63 -13.67
CA LYS A 62 -9.24 1.31 -13.03
C LYS A 62 -9.79 1.40 -11.60
N SER A 63 -9.53 2.48 -10.87
CA SER A 63 -10.04 2.66 -9.50
C SER A 63 -11.47 3.22 -9.43
N ASN A 64 -12.01 3.77 -10.53
CA ASN A 64 -13.30 4.46 -10.54
C ASN A 64 -14.50 3.63 -11.02
N ASN A 65 -14.34 2.35 -11.33
CA ASN A 65 -15.48 1.44 -11.54
C ASN A 65 -16.36 1.27 -10.27
N PHE A 66 -15.98 1.92 -9.16
CA PHE A 66 -16.75 1.98 -7.92
C PHE A 66 -17.90 3.00 -7.93
N PHE A 67 -17.94 3.94 -8.87
CA PHE A 67 -18.93 5.04 -8.87
C PHE A 67 -20.06 4.89 -9.90
N SER A 68 -20.05 3.83 -10.71
CA SER A 68 -21.12 3.61 -11.72
C SER A 68 -22.28 2.75 -11.24
N ALA A 69 -22.33 2.34 -9.98
CA ALA A 69 -23.34 1.42 -9.47
C ALA A 69 -24.43 2.09 -8.62
N ASN A 70 -24.92 3.28 -9.03
CA ASN A 70 -26.15 3.81 -8.44
C ASN A 70 -26.98 4.54 -9.50
N ARG A 71 -27.69 3.77 -10.31
CA ARG A 71 -29.01 4.11 -10.90
C ARG A 71 -29.59 2.87 -11.56
N THR A 72 -30.38 2.12 -10.85
CA THR A 72 -31.78 1.74 -11.17
C THR A 72 -32.27 0.72 -10.13
N PRO A 73 -33.48 0.88 -9.59
CA PRO A 73 -34.11 -0.14 -8.77
C PRO A 73 -34.85 -1.09 -9.73
N ALA A 74 -34.59 -2.36 -9.65
CA ALA A 74 -35.55 -3.41 -9.82
C ALA A 74 -34.92 -4.78 -10.13
N HIS A 75 -35.49 -5.74 -9.48
CA HIS A 75 -35.42 -7.18 -9.69
C HIS A 75 -34.24 -7.95 -9.06
N ASN A 76 -34.60 -8.53 -7.89
CA ASN A 76 -33.98 -9.70 -7.30
C ASN A 76 -33.88 -10.84 -8.32
N VAL A 77 -32.66 -11.10 -8.77
CA VAL A 77 -32.27 -12.42 -9.25
C VAL A 77 -31.01 -12.79 -8.50
N PHE A 78 -31.18 -13.65 -7.49
CA PHE A 78 -30.07 -14.36 -6.85
C PHE A 78 -29.40 -15.23 -7.92
N VAL A 79 -28.40 -14.71 -8.59
CA VAL A 79 -27.45 -15.52 -9.35
C VAL A 79 -26.25 -15.74 -8.44
N ASN A 80 -26.19 -16.93 -7.86
CA ASN A 80 -24.99 -17.49 -7.25
C ASN A 80 -23.88 -17.56 -8.31
N ARG A 81 -23.20 -16.44 -8.55
CA ARG A 81 -21.92 -16.46 -9.26
C ARG A 81 -20.88 -16.92 -8.23
N HIS A 82 -20.48 -18.18 -8.33
CA HIS A 82 -19.21 -18.64 -7.80
C HIS A 82 -18.12 -17.68 -8.33
N ARG A 83 -17.75 -16.68 -7.52
CA ARG A 83 -16.58 -15.86 -7.79
C ARG A 83 -15.39 -16.80 -7.72
N ALA A 84 -14.68 -16.94 -8.83
CA ALA A 84 -13.39 -17.57 -8.85
C ALA A 84 -12.53 -16.96 -7.71
N PRO A 85 -11.75 -17.77 -6.98
CA PRO A 85 -10.87 -17.23 -5.94
C PRO A 85 -9.96 -16.18 -6.57
N MET A 86 -9.87 -15.04 -5.92
CA MET A 86 -9.00 -13.94 -6.34
C MET A 86 -7.57 -14.48 -6.36
N GLN A 87 -7.04 -14.74 -7.54
CA GLN A 87 -5.67 -15.19 -7.71
C GLN A 87 -4.78 -14.03 -7.30
N ILE A 88 -4.05 -14.21 -6.20
CA ILE A 88 -2.98 -13.30 -5.82
C ILE A 88 -1.91 -13.47 -6.88
N SER A 89 -1.58 -12.37 -7.54
CA SER A 89 -0.58 -12.32 -8.59
C SER A 89 0.74 -12.89 -8.06
N THR A 90 1.07 -14.08 -8.50
CA THR A 90 2.43 -14.63 -8.42
C THR A 90 3.34 -13.84 -9.38
N ALA A 91 4.63 -14.09 -9.36
CA ALA A 91 5.66 -13.36 -10.13
C ALA A 91 5.36 -13.14 -11.63
N GLU A 92 4.36 -13.83 -12.20
CA GLU A 92 3.94 -13.74 -13.60
C GLU A 92 3.20 -12.45 -13.97
N ASN A 93 2.69 -11.67 -13.00
CA ASN A 93 1.99 -10.40 -13.25
C ASN A 93 2.90 -9.17 -13.04
N TYR A 94 4.16 -9.30 -13.42
CA TYR A 94 5.06 -8.18 -13.58
C TYR A 94 4.46 -7.19 -14.60
N ASN A 95 4.11 -5.97 -14.15
CA ASN A 95 3.66 -4.91 -15.04
C ASN A 95 4.85 -4.07 -15.48
N PRO A 96 5.43 -4.32 -16.68
CA PRO A 96 6.64 -3.65 -17.13
C PRO A 96 6.46 -2.15 -17.39
N THR A 97 5.23 -1.63 -17.34
CA THR A 97 4.94 -0.23 -17.64
C THR A 97 5.33 0.73 -16.51
N PHE A 98 5.50 0.25 -15.28
CA PHE A 98 5.89 1.10 -14.15
C PHE A 98 7.39 1.41 -14.13
N TYR A 99 8.20 0.56 -14.76
CA TYR A 99 9.66 0.65 -14.78
C TYR A 99 10.22 0.57 -16.21
N ARG A 100 9.65 1.35 -17.13
CA ARG A 100 9.98 1.31 -18.58
C ARG A 100 11.48 1.48 -18.92
N ASN A 101 12.33 1.85 -17.97
CA ASN A 101 13.73 2.15 -18.19
C ASN A 101 14.69 1.46 -17.20
N ILE A 102 14.32 0.30 -16.65
CA ILE A 102 15.27 -0.45 -15.80
C ILE A 102 16.19 -1.25 -16.71
N VAL A 103 17.47 -0.94 -16.66
CA VAL A 103 18.50 -1.83 -17.18
C VAL A 103 18.62 -2.99 -16.19
N ILE A 104 18.21 -4.19 -16.61
CA ILE A 104 18.34 -5.40 -15.79
C ILE A 104 19.80 -5.81 -15.85
N THR A 105 20.55 -5.52 -14.78
CA THR A 105 21.91 -6.02 -14.57
C THR A 105 21.89 -7.48 -14.14
N GLU A 106 23.04 -8.17 -14.18
CA GLU A 106 23.12 -9.56 -13.74
C GLU A 106 22.80 -9.69 -12.24
N GLU A 107 23.30 -8.78 -11.41
CA GLU A 107 23.02 -8.77 -9.97
C GLU A 107 21.50 -8.60 -9.70
N LEU A 108 20.85 -7.78 -10.52
CA LEU A 108 19.41 -7.58 -10.41
C LEU A 108 18.63 -8.85 -10.78
N ARG A 109 19.11 -9.56 -11.81
CA ARG A 109 18.54 -10.86 -12.21
C ARG A 109 18.70 -11.91 -11.12
N GLU A 110 19.87 -12.03 -10.51
CA GLU A 110 20.13 -12.94 -9.39
C GLU A 110 19.18 -12.65 -8.21
N ARG A 111 18.94 -11.39 -7.88
CA ARG A 111 17.98 -11.01 -6.82
C ARG A 111 16.55 -11.39 -7.16
N MET A 112 16.13 -11.23 -8.42
CA MET A 112 14.83 -11.70 -8.90
C MET A 112 14.68 -13.21 -8.76
N GLU A 113 15.71 -13.97 -9.14
CA GLU A 113 15.73 -15.43 -9.05
C GLU A 113 15.62 -15.91 -7.60
N ILE A 114 16.33 -15.27 -6.66
CA ILE A 114 16.22 -15.55 -5.22
C ILE A 114 14.79 -15.32 -4.74
N LEU A 115 14.16 -14.21 -5.12
CA LEU A 115 12.79 -13.89 -4.75
C LEU A 115 11.80 -14.92 -5.33
N ILE A 116 11.95 -15.29 -6.60
CA ILE A 116 11.12 -16.30 -7.28
C ILE A 116 11.31 -17.67 -6.64
N ALA A 117 12.55 -18.07 -6.39
CA ALA A 117 12.88 -19.35 -5.75
C ALA A 117 12.28 -19.44 -4.33
N ASN A 118 12.35 -18.34 -3.54
CA ASN A 118 11.69 -18.31 -2.24
C ASN A 118 10.16 -18.45 -2.38
N ARG A 119 9.53 -17.76 -3.33
CA ARG A 119 8.08 -17.82 -3.57
C ARG A 119 7.56 -19.16 -4.08
N SER A 120 8.40 -19.97 -4.66
CA SER A 120 8.05 -21.34 -5.09
C SER A 120 7.95 -22.33 -3.92
N ARG A 121 8.41 -21.95 -2.72
CA ARG A 121 8.39 -22.79 -1.52
C ARG A 121 7.00 -22.82 -0.85
N PRO A 122 6.72 -23.81 0.00
CA PRO A 122 5.53 -23.84 0.85
C PRO A 122 5.43 -22.57 1.72
N TYR A 123 4.21 -22.15 2.03
CA TYR A 123 3.95 -20.92 2.78
C TYR A 123 4.76 -20.80 4.08
N GLN A 124 4.81 -21.87 4.89
CA GLN A 124 5.54 -21.84 6.17
C GLN A 124 7.03 -21.65 5.96
N GLU A 125 7.64 -22.34 5.00
CA GLU A 125 9.06 -22.16 4.67
C GLU A 125 9.36 -20.74 4.20
N ARG A 126 8.46 -20.13 3.44
CA ARG A 126 8.60 -18.72 3.02
C ARG A 126 8.62 -17.77 4.21
N VAL A 127 7.72 -18.00 5.18
CA VAL A 127 7.68 -17.20 6.42
C VAL A 127 8.99 -17.36 7.18
N ASP A 128 9.43 -18.59 7.42
CA ASP A 128 10.65 -18.87 8.16
C ASP A 128 11.88 -18.25 7.48
N ASN A 129 12.00 -18.40 6.14
CA ASN A 129 13.08 -17.83 5.35
C ASN A 129 13.13 -16.30 5.40
N VAL A 130 11.97 -15.62 5.35
CA VAL A 130 11.91 -14.16 5.46
C VAL A 130 12.44 -13.69 6.81
N PHE A 131 12.06 -14.35 7.91
CA PHE A 131 12.54 -14.00 9.24
C PHE A 131 14.04 -14.30 9.39
N MET A 132 14.52 -15.43 8.87
CA MET A 132 15.95 -15.73 8.81
C MET A 132 16.73 -14.67 8.02
N GLU A 133 16.21 -14.21 6.88
CA GLU A 133 16.85 -13.14 6.11
C GLU A 133 16.87 -11.82 6.89
N ILE A 134 15.77 -11.44 7.56
CA ILE A 134 15.72 -10.26 8.42
C ILE A 134 16.79 -10.35 9.54
N ASP A 135 16.94 -11.52 10.14
CA ASP A 135 17.94 -11.73 11.19
C ASP A 135 19.37 -11.68 10.62
N SER A 136 19.61 -12.21 9.43
CA SER A 136 20.90 -12.14 8.74
C SER A 136 21.34 -10.69 8.44
N LEU A 137 20.37 -9.77 8.35
CA LEU A 137 20.60 -8.34 8.16
C LEU A 137 20.92 -7.61 9.47
N GLY A 138 21.15 -8.34 10.57
CA GLY A 138 21.57 -7.80 11.87
C GLY A 138 20.42 -7.53 12.84
N ASN A 139 19.29 -8.18 12.67
CA ASN A 139 18.14 -8.09 13.57
C ASN A 139 17.99 -9.39 14.40
N TYR A 140 17.17 -9.31 15.45
CA TYR A 140 16.76 -10.47 16.24
C TYR A 140 15.26 -10.51 16.29
N THR A 141 14.66 -11.46 15.58
CA THR A 141 13.20 -11.51 15.40
C THR A 141 12.62 -12.82 15.93
N ASN A 142 11.29 -12.88 15.95
CA ASN A 142 10.56 -14.10 16.27
C ASN A 142 9.43 -14.29 15.26
N VAL A 143 9.45 -15.42 14.58
CA VAL A 143 8.42 -15.80 13.60
C VAL A 143 7.01 -15.72 14.20
N ALA A 144 6.85 -15.94 15.50
CA ALA A 144 5.57 -15.82 16.19
C ALA A 144 4.96 -14.41 16.08
N TRP A 145 5.77 -13.36 15.87
CA TRP A 145 5.23 -12.00 15.66
C TRP A 145 4.34 -11.90 14.43
N PHE A 146 4.57 -12.77 13.47
CA PHE A 146 3.75 -12.87 12.26
C PHE A 146 2.71 -13.98 12.37
N THR A 147 3.10 -15.19 12.72
CA THR A 147 2.25 -16.39 12.63
C THR A 147 1.08 -16.40 13.63
N THR A 148 1.20 -15.70 14.75
CA THR A 148 0.15 -15.64 15.78
C THR A 148 -0.86 -14.51 15.59
N LEU A 149 -0.72 -13.70 14.53
CA LEU A 149 -1.64 -12.59 14.27
C LEU A 149 -3.04 -13.09 13.91
N THR A 150 -4.04 -12.41 14.44
CA THR A 150 -5.44 -12.58 14.03
C THR A 150 -5.70 -11.96 12.65
N HIS A 151 -6.81 -12.30 12.02
CA HIS A 151 -7.22 -11.68 10.75
C HIS A 151 -7.20 -10.14 10.80
N LEU A 152 -7.76 -9.54 11.84
CA LEU A 152 -7.78 -8.08 12.01
C LEU A 152 -6.38 -7.49 12.18
N GLN A 153 -5.49 -8.21 12.87
CA GLN A 153 -4.09 -7.78 13.01
C GLN A 153 -3.32 -7.87 11.69
N TYR A 154 -3.58 -8.87 10.83
CA TYR A 154 -3.00 -8.90 9.48
C TYR A 154 -3.50 -7.74 8.61
N VAL A 155 -4.79 -7.42 8.66
CA VAL A 155 -5.32 -6.23 7.97
C VAL A 155 -4.66 -4.95 8.47
N ARG A 156 -4.46 -4.84 9.79
CA ARG A 156 -3.75 -3.71 10.40
C ARG A 156 -2.28 -3.70 9.99
N LEU A 157 -1.59 -4.85 9.95
CA LEU A 157 -0.21 -4.98 9.50
C LEU A 157 -0.06 -4.48 8.07
N TYR A 158 -0.92 -4.93 7.15
CA TYR A 158 -0.89 -4.48 5.77
C TYR A 158 -1.06 -2.96 5.65
N ARG A 159 -1.97 -2.38 6.43
CA ARG A 159 -2.16 -0.93 6.46
C ARG A 159 -0.95 -0.19 7.03
N CYS A 160 -0.33 -0.72 8.08
CA CYS A 160 0.89 -0.15 8.65
C CYS A 160 2.05 -0.20 7.64
N LEU A 161 2.26 -1.34 6.97
CA LEU A 161 3.25 -1.46 5.90
C LEU A 161 3.04 -0.41 4.81
N PHE A 162 1.79 -0.22 4.37
CA PHE A 162 1.45 0.77 3.36
C PHE A 162 1.63 2.21 3.85
N ASP A 163 1.13 2.54 5.05
CA ASP A 163 1.17 3.87 5.62
C ASP A 163 2.61 4.34 5.88
N ILE A 164 3.44 3.46 6.44
CA ILE A 164 4.86 3.73 6.67
C ILE A 164 5.58 3.93 5.32
N TRP A 165 5.38 3.04 4.35
CA TRP A 165 6.00 3.13 3.02
C TRP A 165 5.63 4.39 2.26
N MET A 166 4.36 4.77 2.31
CA MET A 166 3.87 5.90 1.51
C MET A 166 4.10 7.25 2.19
N TYR A 167 4.04 7.32 3.53
CA TYR A 167 3.93 8.58 4.23
C TYR A 167 4.92 8.76 5.38
N ARG A 168 4.95 7.83 6.36
CA ARG A 168 5.64 8.08 7.62
C ARG A 168 7.15 8.00 7.53
N ALA A 169 7.69 7.02 6.80
CA ALA A 169 9.13 6.88 6.65
C ALA A 169 9.76 7.98 5.77
N GLN A 170 8.95 8.80 5.10
CA GLN A 170 9.38 9.91 4.24
C GLN A 170 10.48 9.51 3.22
N LEU A 171 10.46 8.25 2.78
CA LEU A 171 11.43 7.72 1.84
C LEU A 171 11.32 8.46 0.50
N SER A 172 12.46 8.92 -0.02
CA SER A 172 12.53 9.49 -1.36
C SER A 172 12.14 8.44 -2.41
N TYR A 173 11.76 8.92 -3.60
CA TYR A 173 11.48 8.03 -4.72
C TYR A 173 12.70 7.15 -5.07
N ASP A 174 13.89 7.74 -5.05
CA ASP A 174 15.14 7.02 -5.36
C ASP A 174 15.44 5.96 -4.30
N THR A 175 15.26 6.29 -3.01
CA THR A 175 15.41 5.30 -1.93
C THR A 175 14.44 4.13 -2.10
N LYS A 176 13.17 4.40 -2.44
CA LYS A 176 12.18 3.35 -2.71
C LYS A 176 12.59 2.46 -3.88
N ARG A 177 13.15 3.05 -4.95
CA ARG A 177 13.69 2.29 -6.09
C ARG A 177 14.90 1.45 -5.73
N GLN A 178 15.75 1.91 -4.82
CA GLN A 178 16.89 1.12 -4.34
C GLN A 178 16.43 -0.07 -3.47
N ILE A 179 15.41 0.12 -2.63
CA ILE A 179 14.84 -0.96 -1.82
C ILE A 179 14.12 -2.00 -2.71
N SER A 180 13.31 -1.56 -3.66
CA SER A 180 12.56 -2.43 -4.57
C SER A 180 12.73 -1.97 -6.02
N PRO A 181 13.81 -2.39 -6.70
CA PRO A 181 14.13 -1.93 -8.04
C PRO A 181 13.21 -2.51 -9.13
N PHE A 182 12.56 -3.65 -8.90
CA PHE A 182 11.76 -4.34 -9.92
C PHE A 182 10.34 -3.80 -10.06
N HIS A 183 9.71 -3.41 -8.93
CA HIS A 183 8.29 -3.06 -8.89
C HIS A 183 7.93 -2.35 -7.58
N ASP A 184 6.80 -1.65 -7.59
CA ASP A 184 6.21 -1.19 -6.33
C ASP A 184 5.85 -2.40 -5.45
N ILE A 185 6.31 -2.40 -4.19
CA ILE A 185 6.14 -3.52 -3.26
C ILE A 185 4.67 -3.92 -3.03
N PHE A 186 3.72 -3.03 -3.32
CA PHE A 186 2.27 -3.25 -3.21
C PHE A 186 1.59 -3.55 -4.55
N ASN A 187 2.35 -3.58 -5.66
CA ASN A 187 1.75 -3.76 -6.97
C ASN A 187 1.10 -5.15 -7.12
N GLY A 188 -0.15 -5.15 -7.53
CA GLY A 188 -0.90 -6.38 -7.84
C GLY A 188 -1.36 -7.20 -6.63
N ILE A 189 -1.10 -6.75 -5.38
CA ILE A 189 -1.46 -7.52 -4.18
C ILE A 189 -2.91 -7.24 -3.78
N PHE A 190 -3.22 -5.98 -3.42
CA PHE A 190 -4.59 -5.56 -3.08
C PHE A 190 -4.87 -4.14 -3.58
N PRO A 191 -6.14 -3.76 -3.77
CA PRO A 191 -6.51 -2.37 -3.98
C PRO A 191 -6.04 -1.51 -2.79
N ARG A 192 -5.68 -0.26 -3.04
CA ARG A 192 -5.19 0.69 -2.03
C ARG A 192 -6.11 0.87 -0.82
N HIS A 193 -7.39 0.53 -0.96
CA HIS A 193 -8.38 0.56 0.11
C HIS A 193 -8.90 -0.84 0.38
N ILE A 194 -8.31 -1.50 1.37
CA ILE A 194 -8.80 -2.79 1.85
C ILE A 194 -9.99 -2.54 2.77
N TYR A 195 -11.19 -2.90 2.30
CA TYR A 195 -12.38 -3.00 3.13
C TYR A 195 -12.55 -4.43 3.63
N HIS A 196 -12.77 -4.59 4.93
CA HIS A 196 -12.71 -5.85 5.68
C HIS A 196 -13.56 -7.02 5.14
N ASN A 197 -14.61 -6.73 4.38
CA ASN A 197 -15.67 -7.69 4.16
C ASN A 197 -15.45 -8.68 2.99
N ASN A 198 -14.35 -8.55 2.23
CA ASN A 198 -14.15 -9.33 1.01
C ASN A 198 -12.80 -10.06 0.91
N ILE A 199 -11.94 -10.00 1.94
CA ILE A 199 -10.61 -10.62 1.91
C ILE A 199 -10.57 -11.76 2.92
N THR A 200 -10.21 -12.95 2.46
CA THR A 200 -10.05 -14.11 3.35
C THR A 200 -8.79 -13.98 4.22
N SER A 201 -8.76 -14.72 5.34
CA SER A 201 -7.61 -14.73 6.23
C SER A 201 -6.32 -15.14 5.51
N ASP A 202 -6.40 -16.13 4.63
CA ASP A 202 -5.22 -16.62 3.90
C ASP A 202 -4.75 -15.63 2.83
N GLN A 203 -5.67 -14.92 2.19
CA GLN A 203 -5.32 -13.87 1.23
C GLN A 203 -4.56 -12.73 1.90
N ILE A 204 -5.04 -12.25 3.06
CA ILE A 204 -4.36 -11.12 3.75
C ILE A 204 -3.01 -11.55 4.32
N LYS A 205 -2.89 -12.76 4.87
CA LYS A 205 -1.62 -13.33 5.33
C LYS A 205 -0.60 -13.39 4.20
N LEU A 206 -1.02 -13.96 3.06
CA LEU A 206 -0.15 -14.07 1.89
C LEU A 206 0.21 -12.70 1.33
N GLY A 207 -0.73 -11.76 1.29
CA GLY A 207 -0.47 -10.39 0.85
C GLY A 207 0.56 -9.66 1.72
N CYS A 208 0.45 -9.78 3.05
CA CYS A 208 1.47 -9.25 3.97
C CYS A 208 2.84 -9.89 3.74
N LEU A 209 2.88 -11.22 3.58
CA LEU A 209 4.13 -11.94 3.33
C LEU A 209 4.80 -11.46 2.04
N ILE A 210 4.06 -11.33 0.93
CA ILE A 210 4.59 -10.85 -0.35
C ILE A 210 5.18 -9.44 -0.22
N VAL A 211 4.52 -8.53 0.51
CA VAL A 211 5.07 -7.17 0.74
C VAL A 211 6.38 -7.24 1.52
N ILE A 212 6.44 -8.07 2.56
CA ILE A 212 7.66 -8.22 3.38
C ILE A 212 8.78 -8.85 2.56
N GLU A 213 8.50 -9.88 1.75
CA GLU A 213 9.47 -10.47 0.81
C GLU A 213 10.02 -9.43 -0.16
N ASN A 214 9.17 -8.57 -0.71
CA ASN A 214 9.60 -7.48 -1.60
C ASN A 214 10.55 -6.51 -0.89
N LEU A 215 10.29 -6.18 0.36
CA LEU A 215 11.13 -5.28 1.16
C LEU A 215 12.50 -5.89 1.47
N VAL A 216 12.55 -7.20 1.70
CA VAL A 216 13.74 -7.87 2.24
C VAL A 216 14.64 -8.45 1.16
N TYR A 217 14.06 -8.95 0.06
CA TYR A 217 14.83 -9.66 -0.98
C TYR A 217 15.15 -8.82 -2.21
N SER A 218 14.42 -7.72 -2.50
CA SER A 218 14.47 -7.10 -3.84
C SER A 218 15.73 -6.28 -4.10
N SER A 219 16.32 -5.65 -3.09
CA SER A 219 17.48 -4.80 -3.29
C SER A 219 18.77 -5.60 -3.54
N ILE A 220 19.61 -5.08 -4.45
CA ILE A 220 20.98 -5.57 -4.66
C ILE A 220 21.85 -5.20 -3.44
N ASP A 221 21.74 -3.94 -3.00
CA ASP A 221 22.52 -3.40 -1.91
C ASP A 221 22.00 -3.86 -0.55
N ILE A 222 22.90 -4.37 0.29
CA ILE A 222 22.60 -4.85 1.63
C ILE A 222 22.04 -3.75 2.55
N GLU A 223 22.51 -2.51 2.39
CA GLU A 223 22.04 -1.40 3.22
C GLU A 223 20.57 -1.07 2.92
N TYR A 224 20.16 -1.11 1.66
CA TYR A 224 18.75 -0.95 1.31
C TYR A 224 17.89 -2.16 1.69
N ARG A 225 18.45 -3.38 1.76
CA ARG A 225 17.75 -4.54 2.36
C ARG A 225 17.55 -4.35 3.87
N LYS A 226 18.55 -3.82 4.59
CA LYS A 226 18.40 -3.45 6.00
C LYS A 226 17.29 -2.43 6.22
N ILE A 227 17.22 -1.38 5.38
CA ILE A 227 16.13 -0.39 5.44
C ILE A 227 14.78 -1.06 5.19
N GLY A 228 14.68 -1.94 4.21
CA GLY A 228 13.46 -2.72 3.94
C GLY A 228 13.05 -3.60 5.12
N ALA A 229 14.01 -4.29 5.75
CA ALA A 229 13.78 -5.10 6.95
C ALA A 229 13.28 -4.23 8.12
N LEU A 230 13.92 -3.08 8.38
CA LEU A 230 13.47 -2.14 9.42
C LEU A 230 12.06 -1.63 9.15
N HIS A 231 11.70 -1.39 7.89
CA HIS A 231 10.35 -0.99 7.52
C HIS A 231 9.31 -2.06 7.89
N ALA A 232 9.60 -3.33 7.59
CA ALA A 232 8.75 -4.45 7.99
C ALA A 232 8.67 -4.57 9.51
N LEU A 233 9.81 -4.51 10.21
CA LEU A 233 9.89 -4.60 11.67
C LEU A 233 9.13 -3.47 12.38
N THR A 234 9.24 -2.25 11.89
CA THR A 234 8.46 -1.12 12.39
C THR A 234 6.96 -1.41 12.31
N SER A 235 6.50 -1.98 11.19
CA SER A 235 5.10 -2.36 11.03
C SER A 235 4.67 -3.45 12.02
N PHE A 236 5.55 -4.42 12.34
CA PHE A 236 5.29 -5.41 13.38
C PHE A 236 5.13 -4.78 14.76
N THR A 237 5.94 -3.80 15.12
CA THR A 237 5.82 -3.13 16.44
C THR A 237 4.47 -2.43 16.61
N MET A 238 3.82 -2.04 15.53
CA MET A 238 2.50 -1.39 15.54
C MET A 238 1.35 -2.37 15.80
N VAL A 239 1.53 -3.65 15.52
CA VAL A 239 0.44 -4.65 15.57
C VAL A 239 0.68 -5.77 16.58
N ASN A 240 1.93 -6.05 16.94
CA ASN A 240 2.30 -7.12 17.87
C ASN A 240 2.98 -6.55 19.13
N PRO A 241 2.39 -6.74 20.32
CA PRO A 241 2.98 -6.22 21.58
C PRO A 241 4.38 -6.78 21.88
N ASN A 242 4.65 -8.05 21.57
CA ASN A 242 5.94 -8.66 21.81
C ASN A 242 7.04 -8.06 20.92
N ALA A 243 6.71 -7.79 19.65
CA ALA A 243 7.61 -7.06 18.75
C ALA A 243 7.91 -5.65 19.26
N ARG A 244 6.90 -4.95 19.79
CA ARG A 244 7.06 -3.62 20.40
C ARG A 244 7.97 -3.65 21.62
N ILE A 245 7.80 -4.64 22.51
CA ILE A 245 8.65 -4.81 23.70
C ILE A 245 10.09 -5.11 23.29
N ALA A 246 10.29 -5.92 22.25
CA ALA A 246 11.62 -6.28 21.75
C ALA A 246 12.33 -5.12 21.05
N MET A 247 11.58 -4.25 20.37
CA MET A 247 12.11 -3.14 19.56
C MET A 247 11.38 -1.81 19.85
N PRO A 248 11.43 -1.28 21.08
CA PRO A 248 10.68 -0.08 21.46
C PRO A 248 11.10 1.15 20.67
N TRP A 249 12.37 1.28 20.33
CA TRP A 249 12.90 2.39 19.54
C TRP A 249 12.30 2.47 18.12
N LEU A 250 11.96 1.33 17.49
CA LEU A 250 11.27 1.34 16.19
C LEU A 250 9.83 1.85 16.34
N TYR A 251 9.14 1.43 17.39
CA TYR A 251 7.80 1.92 17.67
C TYR A 251 7.79 3.43 17.91
N GLU A 252 8.69 3.93 18.76
CA GLU A 252 8.79 5.36 19.12
C GLU A 252 9.17 6.24 17.93
N SER A 253 9.92 5.71 16.95
CA SER A 253 10.33 6.47 15.76
C SER A 253 9.16 6.87 14.85
N ILE A 254 7.97 6.24 15.00
CA ILE A 254 6.83 6.42 14.11
C ILE A 254 5.51 6.71 14.86
N ALA A 255 5.47 6.50 16.18
CA ALA A 255 4.28 6.65 17.01
C ALA A 255 3.74 8.09 17.08
#